data_94f6eca4411126abd0cca802269c40fb
#
_entry.id   94f6eca4411126abd0cca802269c40fb
#
_cell.length_a   1.000
_cell.length_b   1.000
_cell.length_c   1.000
_cell.angle_alpha   90.00
_cell.angle_beta   90.00
_cell.angle_gamma   90.00
#
_symmetry.space_group_name_H-M   'P 1'
#
loop_
_entity.id
_entity.type
_entity.pdbx_description
1 polymer ?
#
loop_
_entity_poly.entity_id
_entity_poly.type
_entity_poly.pdbx_seq_one_letter_code
_entity_poly.pdbx_strand_id
1 'polypeptide(L)' 'MNRAAAINITCMGYRAQDMLLEVQFRQDGRRYCYHGVPEELWYRMKQADSIDTFFNTFILNHFEEQIRGL' A
#
# COMPACT_ATOMS: atom_id res chain seq x y z
N MET A 1 -7.44 -1.07 -20.36
CA MET A 1 -7.44 0.00 -19.36
C MET A 1 -6.55 -0.33 -18.21
N ASN A 2 -5.68 0.53 -17.92
CA ASN A 2 -4.70 0.30 -16.90
C ASN A 2 -5.09 0.96 -15.59
N ARG A 3 -5.55 0.15 -14.65
CA ARG A 3 -5.99 0.66 -13.38
C ARG A 3 -4.85 1.18 -12.52
N ALA A 4 -3.67 0.62 -12.72
CA ALA A 4 -2.53 1.04 -11.94
C ALA A 4 -2.22 2.51 -12.11
N ALA A 5 -2.50 3.04 -13.28
CA ALA A 5 -2.23 4.44 -13.55
C ALA A 5 -3.07 5.37 -12.70
N ALA A 6 -4.17 4.86 -12.16
CA ALA A 6 -5.06 5.69 -11.36
C ALA A 6 -4.77 5.62 -9.87
N ILE A 7 -3.83 4.78 -9.46
CA ILE A 7 -3.52 4.60 -8.05
C ILE A 7 -2.49 5.64 -7.63
N ASN A 8 -2.87 6.49 -6.71
CA ASN A 8 -1.98 7.51 -6.16
C ASN A 8 -2.01 7.43 -4.65
N ILE A 9 -0.88 7.06 -4.09
CA ILE A 9 -0.74 6.97 -2.64
C ILE A 9 -0.34 8.34 -2.10
N THR A 10 -1.16 8.88 -1.20
CA THR A 10 -0.86 10.17 -0.59
C THR A 10 -0.20 10.04 0.76
N CYS A 11 -0.47 8.92 1.46
CA CYS A 11 0.11 8.65 2.76
C CYS A 11 0.34 7.18 2.89
N MET A 12 1.39 6.81 3.63
CA MET A 12 1.63 5.40 3.94
C MET A 12 2.33 5.29 5.26
N GLY A 13 2.14 4.15 5.92
CA GLY A 13 2.76 3.85 7.19
C GLY A 13 2.86 2.36 7.36
N TYR A 14 3.65 1.94 8.33
CA TYR A 14 3.87 0.53 8.55
C TYR A 14 4.04 0.24 10.02
N ARG A 15 3.39 -0.83 10.49
CA ARG A 15 3.55 -1.32 11.86
C ARG A 15 4.26 -2.65 11.81
N ALA A 16 5.55 -2.64 12.13
CA ALA A 16 6.35 -3.86 12.08
C ALA A 16 5.81 -4.93 13.01
N GLN A 17 5.34 -4.52 14.16
CA GLN A 17 4.84 -5.44 15.17
C GLN A 17 3.66 -6.25 14.64
N ASP A 18 2.82 -5.65 13.82
CA ASP A 18 1.64 -6.30 13.28
C ASP A 18 1.81 -6.70 11.82
N MET A 19 2.96 -6.40 11.24
CA MET A 19 3.21 -6.60 9.81
C MET A 19 2.10 -5.96 8.99
N LEU A 20 1.70 -4.77 9.39
CA LEU A 20 0.56 -4.09 8.81
C LEU A 20 1.01 -2.87 8.03
N LEU A 21 0.70 -2.87 6.74
CA LEU A 21 0.96 -1.74 5.86
C LEU A 21 -0.33 -0.94 5.71
N GLU A 22 -0.26 0.37 5.94
CA GLU A 22 -1.40 1.25 5.76
C GLU A 22 -1.10 2.24 4.67
N VAL A 23 -2.03 2.42 3.75
CA VAL A 23 -1.90 3.40 2.69
C VAL A 23 -3.21 4.16 2.56
N GLN A 24 -3.09 5.39 2.08
CA GLN A 24 -4.25 6.21 1.79
C GLN A 24 -4.14 6.66 0.35
N PHE A 25 -5.22 6.47 -0.39
CA PHE A 25 -5.23 6.83 -1.82
C PHE A 25 -5.87 8.18 -2.02
N ARG A 26 -5.36 8.90 -3.02
CA ARG A 26 -5.89 10.21 -3.33
C ARG A 26 -7.33 10.13 -3.82
N GLN A 27 -7.66 9.07 -4.56
CA GLN A 27 -8.95 8.98 -5.22
C GLN A 27 -10.12 9.01 -4.27
N ASP A 28 -10.04 8.30 -3.15
CA ASP A 28 -11.17 8.19 -2.25
C ASP A 28 -10.85 8.61 -0.83
N GLY A 29 -9.60 8.91 -0.52
CA GLY A 29 -9.21 9.34 0.81
C GLY A 29 -9.37 8.29 1.88
N ARG A 30 -9.66 7.06 1.50
CA ARG A 30 -9.83 5.97 2.46
C ARG A 30 -8.51 5.37 2.83
N ARG A 31 -8.48 4.78 4.02
CA ARG A 31 -7.30 4.11 4.51
C ARG A 31 -7.43 2.61 4.25
N TYR A 32 -6.44 2.07 3.57
CA TYR A 32 -6.40 0.65 3.26
C TYR A 32 -5.30 0.00 4.05
N CYS A 33 -5.59 -1.15 4.65
CA CYS A 33 -4.63 -1.89 5.45
C CYS A 33 -4.35 -3.22 4.78
N TYR A 34 -3.07 -3.59 4.74
CA TYR A 34 -2.65 -4.85 4.15
C TYR A 34 -1.92 -5.66 5.19
N HIS A 35 -2.41 -6.87 5.44
CA HIS A 35 -1.95 -7.71 6.54
C HIS A 35 -0.89 -8.69 6.07
N GLY A 36 0.10 -8.92 6.92
CA GLY A 36 1.12 -9.91 6.63
C GLY A 36 2.24 -9.42 5.73
N VAL A 37 2.38 -8.11 5.60
CA VAL A 37 3.42 -7.54 4.76
C VAL A 37 4.76 -7.58 5.49
N PRO A 38 5.77 -8.27 4.93
CA PRO A 38 7.07 -8.32 5.60
C PRO A 38 7.72 -6.95 5.65
N GLU A 39 8.49 -6.73 6.70
CA GLU A 39 9.16 -5.44 6.88
C GLU A 39 10.11 -5.14 5.73
N GLU A 40 10.73 -6.17 5.20
CA GLU A 40 11.63 -5.99 4.06
C GLU A 40 10.92 -5.36 2.88
N LEU A 41 9.70 -5.77 2.64
CA LEU A 41 8.92 -5.24 1.53
C LEU A 41 8.61 -3.77 1.76
N TRP A 42 8.32 -3.41 3.00
CA TRP A 42 8.10 -2.02 3.37
C TRP A 42 9.32 -1.15 3.06
N TYR A 43 10.51 -1.64 3.43
CA TYR A 43 11.73 -0.89 3.16
C TYR A 43 11.96 -0.72 1.66
N ARG A 44 11.71 -1.78 0.90
CA ARG A 44 11.87 -1.70 -0.55
C ARG A 44 10.88 -0.73 -1.16
N MET A 45 9.68 -0.69 -0.63
CA MET A 45 8.65 0.22 -1.12
C MET A 45 9.06 1.67 -0.90
N LYS A 46 9.62 1.97 0.27
CA LYS A 46 10.06 3.33 0.56
C LYS A 46 11.18 3.78 -0.35
N GLN A 47 11.98 2.87 -0.85
CA GLN A 47 13.12 3.19 -1.69
C GLN A 47 12.81 3.08 -3.18
N ALA A 48 11.60 2.70 -3.53
CA ALA A 48 11.26 2.50 -4.93
C ALA A 48 11.21 3.84 -5.67
N ASP A 49 11.60 3.79 -6.93
CA ASP A 49 11.51 4.97 -7.78
C ASP A 49 10.08 5.45 -7.91
N SER A 50 9.16 4.53 -8.01
CA SER A 50 7.74 4.85 -8.04
C SER A 50 7.04 4.00 -7.01
N ILE A 51 6.59 4.63 -5.94
CA ILE A 51 5.89 3.93 -4.87
C ILE A 51 4.59 3.35 -5.39
N ASP A 52 3.90 4.09 -6.25
CA ASP A 52 2.63 3.62 -6.79
C ASP A 52 2.82 2.36 -7.64
N THR A 53 3.85 2.34 -8.45
CA THR A 53 4.13 1.18 -9.28
C THR A 53 4.53 -0.01 -8.42
N PHE A 54 5.38 0.23 -7.42
CA PHE A 54 5.80 -0.83 -6.53
C PHE A 54 4.59 -1.42 -5.80
N PHE A 55 3.74 -0.57 -5.28
CA PHE A 55 2.55 -1.02 -4.57
C PHE A 55 1.68 -1.89 -5.49
N ASN A 56 1.44 -1.41 -6.69
CA ASN A 56 0.59 -2.13 -7.62
C ASN A 56 1.18 -3.49 -8.00
N THR A 57 2.49 -3.57 -8.08
CA THR A 57 3.16 -4.80 -8.51
C THR A 57 3.28 -5.82 -7.38
N PHE A 58 3.61 -5.36 -6.18
CA PHE A 58 4.01 -6.27 -5.11
C PHE A 58 3.01 -6.37 -3.96
N ILE A 59 2.17 -5.38 -3.77
CA ILE A 59 1.27 -5.34 -2.62
C ILE A 59 -0.16 -5.63 -3.03
N LEU A 60 -0.65 -4.94 -4.03
CA LEU A 60 -2.05 -5.06 -4.43
C LEU A 60 -2.34 -6.49 -4.89
N ASN A 61 -3.37 -7.09 -4.32
CA ASN A 61 -3.79 -8.45 -4.63
C ASN A 61 -2.82 -9.53 -4.16
N HIS A 62 -1.82 -9.17 -3.37
CA HIS A 62 -0.88 -10.14 -2.82
C HIS A 62 -1.05 -10.36 -1.34
N PHE A 63 -1.76 -9.45 -0.67
CA PHE A 63 -1.96 -9.52 0.77
C PHE A 63 -3.41 -9.25 1.10
N GLU A 64 -3.84 -9.72 2.25
CA GLU A 64 -5.21 -9.48 2.69
C GLU A 64 -5.44 -8.00 2.86
N GLU A 65 -6.51 -7.51 2.26
CA GLU A 65 -6.84 -6.09 2.27
C GLU A 65 -8.03 -5.83 3.16
N GLN A 66 -7.93 -4.76 3.95
CA GLN A 66 -9.03 -4.31 4.78
C GLN A 66 -9.17 -2.81 4.58
N ILE A 67 -10.38 -2.37 4.25
CA ILE A 67 -10.64 -0.96 4.04
C ILE A 67 -11.18 -0.35 5.30
N ARG A 68 -10.48 0.65 5.82
CA ARG A 68 -10.94 1.38 6.98
C ARG A 68 -11.84 2.51 6.51
N GLY A 69 -12.97 2.63 7.16
CA GLY A 69 -13.90 3.67 6.79
C GLY A 69 -13.38 5.06 7.05
N LEU A 70 -14.16 6.03 6.69
CA LEU A 70 -13.81 7.43 6.90
C LEU A 70 -13.93 7.81 8.35
#